data_2a158ac2751720e0e2ee82c7f106bc16
#
_entry.id   2a158ac2751720e0e2ee82c7f106bc16
#
_cell.length_a   1.000
_cell.length_b   1.000
_cell.length_c   1.000
_cell.angle_alpha   90.00
_cell.angle_beta   90.00
_cell.angle_gamma   90.00
#
_symmetry.space_group_name_H-M   'P 1'
#
loop_
_entity.id
_entity.type
_entity.pdbx_description
1 polymer ?
#
loop_
_entity_poly.entity_id
_entity_poly.type
_entity_poly.pdbx_seq_one_letter_code
_entity_poly.pdbx_strand_id
1 'polypeptide(L)'
;EVIASQPVDPDLVISTLTQPQFHGAAHMYQKHMTQHMIDVIPRDWMKTVTNVFLLRHPARVISSFSKKYENPTLHDIGFQKQIELFRFLLDAGHNPVIVNSHDIIRFPEKTLKKLCSHLSLDFDPVMLCWDIGGSRYDGVWAKYWYGAVHRSSGFSEPEGTLPDLPKKLQSLEKRALSHY
;
A
#
# COMPACT_ATOMS: atom_id res chain seq x y z
N GLU A 1 -2.86 21.66 -6.15
CA GLU A 1 -1.54 21.53 -5.52
C GLU A 1 -0.89 20.18 -5.86
N VAL A 2 -1.54 19.03 -5.61
CA VAL A 2 -0.97 17.69 -5.88
C VAL A 2 -0.66 17.51 -7.37
N ILE A 3 -1.62 17.73 -8.26
CA ILE A 3 -1.44 17.59 -9.72
C ILE A 3 -0.31 18.47 -10.26
N ALA A 4 -0.13 19.66 -9.69
CA ALA A 4 0.93 20.58 -10.11
C ALA A 4 2.31 20.25 -9.54
N SER A 5 2.40 19.30 -8.60
CA SER A 5 3.66 18.92 -7.93
C SER A 5 4.34 17.70 -8.52
N GLN A 6 3.66 16.97 -9.40
CA GLN A 6 4.14 15.71 -9.97
C GLN A 6 3.79 15.62 -11.47
N PRO A 7 4.60 14.90 -12.27
CA PRO A 7 4.22 14.55 -13.62
C PRO A 7 2.88 13.80 -13.64
N VAL A 8 2.04 14.10 -14.63
CA VAL A 8 0.73 13.44 -14.83
C VAL A 8 0.70 12.52 -16.05
N ASP A 9 1.75 12.55 -16.88
CA ASP A 9 1.93 11.63 -17.99
C ASP A 9 2.34 10.24 -17.47
N PRO A 10 1.52 9.21 -17.66
CA PRO A 10 1.82 7.88 -17.11
C PRO A 10 3.08 7.25 -17.70
N ASP A 11 3.40 7.48 -18.98
CA ASP A 11 4.59 6.89 -19.60
C ASP A 11 5.87 7.52 -19.03
N LEU A 12 5.86 8.83 -18.81
CA LEU A 12 6.96 9.55 -18.16
C LEU A 12 7.15 9.07 -16.71
N VAL A 13 6.06 8.91 -15.96
CA VAL A 13 6.12 8.41 -14.57
C VAL A 13 6.65 6.99 -14.54
N ILE A 14 6.12 6.09 -15.37
CA ILE A 14 6.55 4.69 -15.46
C ILE A 14 8.03 4.59 -15.83
N SER A 15 8.47 5.32 -16.86
CA SER A 15 9.88 5.30 -17.28
C SER A 15 10.81 5.74 -16.16
N THR A 16 10.41 6.76 -15.38
CA THR A 16 11.19 7.23 -14.23
C THR A 16 11.24 6.19 -13.12
N LEU A 17 10.12 5.54 -12.81
CA LEU A 17 10.00 4.57 -11.72
C LEU A 17 10.66 3.21 -12.02
N THR A 18 10.87 2.88 -13.30
CA THR A 18 11.47 1.60 -13.72
C THR A 18 12.91 1.72 -14.18
N GLN A 19 13.54 2.87 -14.03
CA GLN A 19 14.96 3.05 -14.35
C GLN A 19 15.86 2.20 -13.46
N PRO A 20 16.87 1.50 -14.05
CA PRO A 20 17.70 0.55 -13.30
C PRO A 20 18.66 1.20 -12.30
N GLN A 21 18.89 2.50 -12.38
CA GLN A 21 19.74 3.24 -11.45
C GLN A 21 19.07 4.52 -10.99
N PHE A 22 18.56 4.50 -9.77
CA PHE A 22 17.99 5.68 -9.13
C PHE A 22 19.02 6.27 -8.14
N HIS A 23 19.73 7.31 -8.56
CA HIS A 23 20.72 8.02 -7.74
C HIS A 23 21.76 7.14 -7.05
N GLY A 24 22.19 6.04 -7.69
CA GLY A 24 23.18 5.12 -7.13
C GLY A 24 22.64 4.16 -6.05
N ALA A 25 21.35 4.15 -5.76
CA ALA A 25 20.75 3.19 -4.84
C ALA A 25 20.62 1.81 -5.48
N ALA A 26 20.95 0.76 -4.70
CA ALA A 26 20.79 -0.62 -5.16
C ALA A 26 19.31 -1.05 -5.30
N HIS A 27 18.42 -0.41 -4.54
CA HIS A 27 17.00 -0.72 -4.50
C HIS A 27 16.16 0.56 -4.45
N MET A 28 14.98 0.50 -5.04
CA MET A 28 13.95 1.54 -4.93
C MET A 28 12.67 0.94 -4.38
N TYR A 29 12.20 1.45 -3.25
CA TYR A 29 10.89 1.13 -2.70
C TYR A 29 9.84 2.08 -3.25
N GLN A 30 8.74 1.52 -3.76
CA GLN A 30 7.61 2.27 -4.27
C GLN A 30 6.33 1.86 -3.54
N LYS A 31 5.56 2.83 -3.10
CA LYS A 31 4.23 2.59 -2.52
C LYS A 31 3.15 3.10 -3.47
N HIS A 32 2.31 2.19 -3.92
CA HIS A 32 1.18 2.49 -4.79
C HIS A 32 -0.15 2.20 -4.10
N MET A 33 -1.16 3.03 -4.37
CA MET A 33 -2.55 2.77 -3.97
C MET A 33 -3.27 2.13 -5.15
N THR A 34 -3.83 0.94 -4.96
CA THR A 34 -4.40 0.16 -6.07
C THR A 34 -5.53 0.88 -6.80
N GLN A 35 -6.36 1.66 -6.10
CA GLN A 35 -7.42 2.46 -6.72
C GLN A 35 -6.91 3.57 -7.65
N HIS A 36 -5.62 3.94 -7.57
CA HIS A 36 -5.02 4.91 -8.49
C HIS A 36 -4.57 4.27 -9.80
N MET A 37 -4.52 2.95 -9.89
CA MET A 37 -4.20 2.22 -11.13
C MET A 37 -5.43 2.15 -12.03
N ILE A 38 -5.83 3.33 -12.55
CA ILE A 38 -6.94 3.46 -13.50
C ILE A 38 -6.61 2.80 -14.85
N ASP A 39 -7.63 2.49 -15.65
CA ASP A 39 -7.47 1.63 -16.83
C ASP A 39 -6.59 2.21 -17.95
N VAL A 40 -6.45 3.54 -18.00
CA VAL A 40 -5.57 4.23 -18.96
C VAL A 40 -4.07 4.12 -18.61
N ILE A 41 -3.72 3.68 -17.41
CA ILE A 41 -2.32 3.50 -17.00
C ILE A 41 -1.84 2.13 -17.51
N PRO A 42 -0.78 2.08 -18.32
CA PRO A 42 -0.15 0.83 -18.75
C PRO A 42 0.26 -0.02 -17.53
N ARG A 43 0.11 -1.34 -17.62
CA ARG A 43 0.40 -2.26 -16.50
C ARG A 43 1.64 -3.11 -16.71
N ASP A 44 2.17 -3.13 -17.92
CA ASP A 44 3.28 -4.04 -18.28
C ASP A 44 4.55 -3.79 -17.46
N TRP A 45 4.78 -2.56 -17.01
CA TRP A 45 5.87 -2.23 -16.12
C TRP A 45 5.85 -3.01 -14.80
N MET A 46 4.67 -3.40 -14.31
CA MET A 46 4.54 -4.22 -13.10
C MET A 46 5.25 -5.57 -13.23
N LYS A 47 5.40 -6.09 -14.45
CA LYS A 47 6.11 -7.34 -14.73
C LYS A 47 7.64 -7.21 -14.58
N THR A 48 8.15 -5.99 -14.57
CA THR A 48 9.60 -5.70 -14.47
C THR A 48 10.08 -5.40 -13.06
N VAL A 49 9.17 -5.34 -12.10
CA VAL A 49 9.45 -5.04 -10.70
C VAL A 49 8.92 -6.14 -9.77
N THR A 50 9.47 -6.23 -8.57
CA THR A 50 8.95 -7.16 -7.55
C THR A 50 7.72 -6.57 -6.90
N ASN A 51 6.59 -7.28 -6.98
CA ASN A 51 5.32 -6.81 -6.48
C ASN A 51 5.00 -7.41 -5.11
N VAL A 52 4.63 -6.56 -4.17
CA VAL A 52 4.14 -6.94 -2.83
C VAL A 52 2.76 -6.36 -2.62
N PHE A 53 1.78 -7.20 -2.31
CA PHE A 53 0.42 -6.81 -2.01
C PHE A 53 0.21 -6.81 -0.49
N LEU A 54 -0.12 -5.64 0.05
CA LEU A 54 -0.47 -5.49 1.45
C LEU A 54 -1.98 -5.67 1.61
N LEU A 55 -2.38 -6.72 2.34
CA LEU A 55 -3.78 -6.95 2.68
C LEU A 55 -4.10 -6.36 4.05
N ARG A 56 -5.27 -5.75 4.17
CA ARG A 56 -5.85 -5.33 5.43
C ARG A 56 -7.34 -5.65 5.45
N HIS A 57 -7.84 -6.14 6.58
CA HIS A 57 -9.24 -6.55 6.70
C HIS A 57 -10.20 -5.42 6.27
N PRO A 58 -11.22 -5.70 5.42
CA PRO A 58 -12.13 -4.68 4.88
C PRO A 58 -12.77 -3.79 5.95
N ALA A 59 -13.24 -4.36 7.08
CA ALA A 59 -13.81 -3.57 8.16
C ALA A 59 -12.86 -2.46 8.64
N ARG A 60 -11.56 -2.75 8.76
CA ARG A 60 -10.54 -1.77 9.20
C ARG A 60 -10.28 -0.71 8.15
N VAL A 61 -10.25 -1.11 6.88
CA VAL A 61 -10.07 -0.15 5.76
C VAL A 61 -11.27 0.77 5.69
N ILE A 62 -12.49 0.24 5.70
CA ILE A 62 -13.74 1.01 5.64
C ILE A 62 -13.85 1.95 6.85
N SER A 63 -13.61 1.45 8.07
CA SER A 63 -13.63 2.26 9.29
C SER A 63 -12.63 3.43 9.24
N SER A 64 -11.44 3.19 8.71
CA SER A 64 -10.43 4.24 8.55
C SER A 64 -10.81 5.25 7.46
N PHE A 65 -11.28 4.76 6.32
CA PHE A 65 -11.62 5.58 5.16
C PHE A 65 -12.84 6.45 5.41
N SER A 66 -13.87 5.91 6.08
CA SER A 66 -15.11 6.63 6.41
C SER A 66 -14.93 7.81 7.38
N LYS A 67 -13.77 7.91 8.05
CA LYS A 67 -13.43 9.10 8.84
C LYS A 67 -13.16 10.35 8.00
N LYS A 68 -12.86 10.16 6.71
CA LYS A 68 -12.54 11.24 5.77
C LYS A 68 -13.55 11.34 4.62
N TYR A 69 -14.22 10.23 4.28
CA TYR A 69 -15.18 10.13 3.18
C TYR A 69 -16.47 9.53 3.70
N GLU A 70 -17.53 10.30 3.70
CA GLU A 70 -18.81 9.91 4.32
C GLU A 70 -19.45 8.68 3.69
N ASN A 71 -19.34 8.52 2.37
CA ASN A 71 -19.97 7.45 1.60
C ASN A 71 -18.94 6.76 0.69
N PRO A 72 -17.99 5.98 1.26
CA PRO A 72 -17.00 5.27 0.46
C PRO A 72 -17.65 4.19 -0.41
N THR A 73 -17.13 4.01 -1.61
CA THR A 73 -17.53 2.96 -2.55
C THR A 73 -16.53 1.80 -2.56
N LEU A 74 -16.89 0.69 -3.20
CA LEU A 74 -15.98 -0.44 -3.39
C LEU A 74 -14.74 -0.05 -4.21
N HIS A 75 -14.90 0.84 -5.16
CA HIS A 75 -13.80 1.41 -5.96
C HIS A 75 -12.83 2.20 -5.08
N ASP A 76 -13.34 3.07 -4.20
CA ASP A 76 -12.50 3.96 -3.38
C ASP A 76 -11.61 3.20 -2.40
N ILE A 77 -12.06 2.05 -1.90
CA ILE A 77 -11.30 1.21 -0.97
C ILE A 77 -10.34 0.22 -1.67
N GLY A 78 -10.36 0.14 -3.01
CA GLY A 78 -9.35 -0.48 -3.86
C GLY A 78 -9.30 -2.00 -3.90
N PHE A 79 -10.15 -2.76 -3.18
CA PHE A 79 -10.08 -4.23 -3.13
C PHE A 79 -10.29 -4.90 -4.49
N GLN A 80 -11.26 -4.41 -5.26
CA GLN A 80 -11.54 -4.94 -6.59
C GLN A 80 -10.33 -4.76 -7.52
N LYS A 81 -9.73 -3.58 -7.50
CA LYS A 81 -8.54 -3.28 -8.30
C LYS A 81 -7.32 -4.07 -7.81
N GLN A 82 -7.21 -4.29 -6.51
CA GLN A 82 -6.12 -5.08 -5.94
C GLN A 82 -6.12 -6.52 -6.45
N ILE A 83 -7.27 -7.20 -6.45
CA ILE A 83 -7.36 -8.58 -6.98
C ILE A 83 -7.21 -8.61 -8.51
N GLU A 84 -7.67 -7.59 -9.22
CA GLU A 84 -7.47 -7.47 -10.67
C GLU A 84 -5.98 -7.39 -11.03
N LEU A 85 -5.21 -6.53 -10.34
CA LEU A 85 -3.77 -6.40 -10.55
C LEU A 85 -3.00 -7.64 -10.12
N PHE A 86 -3.42 -8.27 -9.03
CA PHE A 86 -2.82 -9.53 -8.58
C PHE A 86 -3.00 -10.65 -9.60
N ARG A 87 -4.21 -10.82 -10.13
CA ARG A 87 -4.50 -11.81 -11.20
C ARG A 87 -3.72 -11.51 -12.48
N PHE A 88 -3.67 -10.25 -12.89
CA PHE A 88 -2.87 -9.82 -14.05
C PHE A 88 -1.42 -10.31 -13.96
N LEU A 89 -0.81 -10.23 -12.78
CA LEU A 89 0.55 -10.70 -12.55
C LEU A 89 0.65 -12.24 -12.55
N LEU A 90 -0.31 -12.94 -11.94
CA LEU A 90 -0.36 -14.40 -11.95
C LEU A 90 -0.52 -14.94 -13.37
N ASP A 91 -1.43 -14.36 -14.15
CA ASP A 91 -1.69 -14.76 -15.56
C ASP A 91 -0.46 -14.51 -16.45
N ALA A 92 0.37 -13.55 -16.09
CA ALA A 92 1.66 -13.27 -16.73
C ALA A 92 2.82 -14.17 -16.21
N GLY A 93 2.53 -15.14 -15.33
CA GLY A 93 3.53 -16.08 -14.80
C GLY A 93 4.36 -15.54 -13.64
N HIS A 94 4.01 -14.38 -13.06
CA HIS A 94 4.66 -13.82 -11.88
C HIS A 94 4.07 -14.41 -10.60
N ASN A 95 4.83 -14.36 -9.51
CA ASN A 95 4.40 -14.81 -8.19
C ASN A 95 4.52 -13.67 -7.17
N PRO A 96 3.55 -12.73 -7.14
CA PRO A 96 3.61 -11.59 -6.25
C PRO A 96 3.48 -12.01 -4.78
N VAL A 97 4.21 -11.32 -3.90
CA VAL A 97 4.21 -11.59 -2.46
C VAL A 97 2.97 -10.96 -1.83
N ILE A 98 2.31 -11.70 -0.93
CA ILE A 98 1.20 -11.19 -0.14
C ILE A 98 1.65 -11.03 1.32
N VAL A 99 1.35 -9.87 1.90
CA VAL A 99 1.61 -9.55 3.30
C VAL A 99 0.33 -9.08 3.97
N ASN A 100 0.01 -9.64 5.13
CA ASN A 100 -1.14 -9.20 5.91
C ASN A 100 -0.71 -8.11 6.91
N SER A 101 -1.41 -6.98 6.92
CA SER A 101 -1.14 -5.88 7.84
C SER A 101 -1.26 -6.28 9.32
N HIS A 102 -2.14 -7.22 9.62
CA HIS A 102 -2.28 -7.77 10.97
C HIS A 102 -1.00 -8.45 11.45
N ASP A 103 -0.37 -9.24 10.58
CA ASP A 103 0.86 -9.96 10.91
C ASP A 103 2.04 -9.01 11.08
N ILE A 104 2.14 -7.98 10.23
CA ILE A 104 3.17 -6.94 10.38
C ILE A 104 3.05 -6.24 11.73
N ILE A 105 1.84 -5.84 12.12
CA ILE A 105 1.63 -5.11 13.37
C ILE A 105 1.85 -6.02 14.57
N ARG A 106 1.40 -7.28 14.50
CA ARG A 106 1.50 -8.21 15.63
C ARG A 106 2.91 -8.78 15.83
N PHE A 107 3.62 -9.02 14.74
CA PHE A 107 4.94 -9.64 14.74
C PHE A 107 5.88 -8.94 13.74
N PRO A 108 6.18 -7.64 13.94
CA PRO A 108 6.85 -6.82 12.94
C PRO A 108 8.20 -7.40 12.50
N GLU A 109 9.07 -7.70 13.44
CA GLU A 109 10.40 -8.23 13.13
C GLU A 109 10.32 -9.56 12.36
N LYS A 110 9.52 -10.51 12.84
CA LYS A 110 9.34 -11.81 12.20
C LYS A 110 8.80 -11.68 10.78
N THR A 111 7.79 -10.82 10.61
CA THR A 111 7.13 -10.63 9.31
C THR A 111 8.06 -9.92 8.33
N LEU A 112 8.78 -8.89 8.77
CA LEU A 112 9.75 -8.19 7.93
C LEU A 112 10.95 -9.05 7.56
N LYS A 113 11.50 -9.85 8.48
CA LYS A 113 12.55 -10.83 8.16
C LYS A 113 12.11 -11.81 7.08
N LYS A 114 10.88 -12.34 7.19
CA LYS A 114 10.32 -13.24 6.18
C LYS A 114 10.11 -12.52 4.84
N LEU A 115 9.60 -11.30 4.86
CA LEU A 115 9.42 -10.50 3.65
C LEU A 115 10.78 -10.21 2.97
N CYS A 116 11.75 -9.71 3.70
CA CYS A 116 13.10 -9.44 3.18
C CYS A 116 13.71 -10.70 2.55
N SER A 117 13.59 -11.86 3.22
CA SER A 117 14.06 -13.15 2.66
C SER A 117 13.39 -13.48 1.31
N HIS A 118 12.08 -13.25 1.16
CA HIS A 118 11.38 -13.47 -0.11
C HIS A 118 11.80 -12.49 -1.20
N LEU A 119 12.21 -11.29 -0.82
CA LEU A 119 12.66 -10.24 -1.72
C LEU A 119 14.17 -10.31 -2.02
N SER A 120 14.89 -11.28 -1.44
CA SER A 120 16.37 -11.37 -1.51
C SER A 120 17.04 -10.09 -0.99
N LEU A 121 16.48 -9.52 0.08
CA LEU A 121 17.01 -8.35 0.80
C LEU A 121 17.50 -8.75 2.18
N ASP A 122 18.53 -8.08 2.66
CA ASP A 122 18.94 -8.19 4.04
C ASP A 122 17.97 -7.46 4.96
N PHE A 123 17.60 -8.09 6.07
CA PHE A 123 16.80 -7.43 7.09
C PHE A 123 17.68 -6.51 7.93
N ASP A 124 17.28 -5.25 8.05
CA ASP A 124 17.91 -4.28 8.95
C ASP A 124 16.97 -3.97 10.13
N PRO A 125 17.40 -4.09 11.39
CA PRO A 125 16.60 -3.72 12.56
C PRO A 125 16.10 -2.27 12.54
N VAL A 126 16.73 -1.37 11.82
CA VAL A 126 16.26 0.01 11.63
C VAL A 126 14.87 0.08 10.99
N MET A 127 14.46 -0.97 10.29
CA MET A 127 13.09 -1.08 9.73
C MET A 127 12.00 -1.14 10.80
N LEU A 128 12.34 -1.35 12.08
CA LEU A 128 11.39 -1.47 13.19
C LEU A 128 11.10 -0.15 13.88
N CYS A 129 11.92 0.86 13.68
CA CYS A 129 11.76 2.16 14.33
C CYS A 129 12.18 3.31 13.39
N TRP A 130 11.64 4.48 13.67
CA TRP A 130 11.90 5.70 12.90
C TRP A 130 11.73 6.93 13.79
N ASP A 131 12.30 8.06 13.38
CA ASP A 131 12.16 9.32 14.08
C ASP A 131 10.73 9.87 13.97
N ILE A 132 10.24 10.47 15.06
CA ILE A 132 8.98 11.21 15.06
C ILE A 132 9.11 12.42 14.13
N GLY A 133 8.11 12.64 13.31
CA GLY A 133 8.06 13.78 12.39
C GLY A 133 7.89 13.34 10.94
N GLY A 134 7.90 14.30 10.03
CA GLY A 134 7.84 14.07 8.59
C GLY A 134 9.23 13.88 7.98
N SER A 135 9.26 13.25 6.82
CA SER A 135 10.46 13.12 6.00
C SER A 135 10.54 14.26 4.98
N ARG A 136 11.76 14.71 4.66
CA ARG A 136 12.00 15.63 3.53
C ARG A 136 11.58 15.07 2.17
N TYR A 137 11.35 13.77 2.11
CA TYR A 137 10.90 13.06 0.90
C TYR A 137 9.37 12.88 0.85
N ASP A 138 8.65 13.33 1.88
CA ASP A 138 7.20 13.29 1.87
C ASP A 138 6.64 14.21 0.80
N GLY A 139 5.68 13.69 0.02
CA GLY A 139 4.99 14.49 -0.98
C GLY A 139 4.00 15.49 -0.35
N VAL A 140 3.52 16.44 -1.14
CA VAL A 140 2.57 17.49 -0.72
C VAL A 140 1.27 16.98 -0.10
N TRP A 141 0.93 15.71 -0.33
CA TRP A 141 -0.23 15.01 0.26
C TRP A 141 -0.01 14.60 1.71
N ALA A 142 1.22 14.56 2.22
CA ALA A 142 1.57 14.07 3.55
C ALA A 142 0.81 14.78 4.66
N LYS A 143 0.65 16.10 4.55
CA LYS A 143 -0.11 16.92 5.51
C LYS A 143 -1.56 16.45 5.70
N TYR A 144 -2.15 15.79 4.70
CA TYR A 144 -3.51 15.28 4.75
C TYR A 144 -3.62 13.83 5.23
N TRP A 145 -2.56 13.02 5.01
CA TRP A 145 -2.64 11.56 5.18
C TRP A 145 -1.68 11.01 6.23
N TYR A 146 -0.52 11.63 6.46
CA TYR A 146 0.55 11.05 7.26
C TYR A 146 0.58 11.48 8.73
N GLY A 147 -0.44 12.20 9.20
CA GLY A 147 -0.45 12.70 10.57
C GLY A 147 -0.32 11.63 11.66
N ALA A 148 -0.80 10.41 11.45
CA ALA A 148 -0.59 9.30 12.39
C ALA A 148 0.86 8.78 12.32
N VAL A 149 1.42 8.63 11.12
CA VAL A 149 2.80 8.18 10.90
C VAL A 149 3.78 9.19 11.48
N HIS A 150 3.58 10.49 11.25
CA HIS A 150 4.44 11.55 11.78
C HIS A 150 4.46 11.64 13.32
N ARG A 151 3.48 11.05 14.00
CA ARG A 151 3.43 10.96 15.47
C ARG A 151 3.91 9.63 16.02
N SER A 152 4.34 8.71 15.16
CA SER A 152 4.83 7.39 15.56
C SER A 152 6.35 7.30 15.44
N SER A 153 6.94 6.39 16.19
CA SER A 153 8.37 6.06 16.14
C SER A 153 8.61 4.56 15.92
N GLY A 154 7.57 3.82 15.62
CA GLY A 154 7.61 2.37 15.40
C GLY A 154 6.21 1.83 15.15
N PHE A 155 6.09 0.51 15.09
CA PHE A 155 4.82 -0.16 14.91
C PHE A 155 3.90 0.06 16.13
N SER A 156 2.61 0.20 15.85
CA SER A 156 1.59 0.31 16.90
C SER A 156 1.40 -1.03 17.63
N GLU A 157 0.74 -0.95 18.79
CA GLU A 157 0.20 -2.15 19.44
C GLU A 157 -0.71 -2.93 18.50
N PRO A 158 -0.81 -4.28 18.70
CA PRO A 158 -1.68 -5.12 17.89
C PRO A 158 -3.11 -4.57 17.83
N GLU A 159 -3.65 -4.50 16.63
CA GLU A 159 -5.05 -4.09 16.44
C GLU A 159 -5.99 -5.07 17.16
N GLY A 160 -6.82 -4.59 18.06
CA GLY A 160 -7.81 -5.39 18.80
C GLY A 160 -8.88 -6.04 17.89
N THR A 161 -10.08 -6.26 18.41
CA THR A 161 -11.23 -6.81 17.65
C THR A 161 -11.52 -5.96 16.40
N LEU A 162 -12.17 -6.56 15.42
CA LEU A 162 -12.62 -5.82 14.23
C LEU A 162 -13.58 -4.70 14.63
N PRO A 163 -13.50 -3.53 13.99
CA PRO A 163 -14.41 -2.44 14.27
C PRO A 163 -15.84 -2.81 13.86
N ASP A 164 -16.81 -2.46 14.70
CA ASP A 164 -18.21 -2.55 14.34
C ASP A 164 -18.56 -1.40 13.39
N LEU A 165 -19.00 -1.76 12.19
CA LEU A 165 -19.33 -0.77 11.17
C LEU A 165 -20.82 -0.34 11.26
N PRO A 166 -21.12 0.96 11.06
CA PRO A 166 -22.47 1.44 10.93
C PRO A 166 -23.25 0.63 9.87
N LYS A 167 -24.54 0.40 10.10
CA LYS A 167 -25.41 -0.39 9.19
C LYS A 167 -25.25 -0.03 7.72
N LYS A 168 -25.14 1.28 7.41
CA LYS A 168 -24.96 1.78 6.04
C LYS A 168 -23.68 1.28 5.35
N LEU A 169 -22.64 0.88 6.10
CA LEU A 169 -21.36 0.42 5.58
C LEU A 169 -21.20 -1.12 5.58
N GLN A 170 -22.08 -1.86 6.23
CA GLN A 170 -22.00 -3.33 6.31
C GLN A 170 -22.18 -4.00 4.94
N SER A 171 -23.00 -3.44 4.06
CA SER A 171 -23.14 -3.94 2.69
C SER A 171 -21.85 -3.75 1.88
N LEU A 172 -21.13 -2.65 2.10
CA LEU A 172 -19.83 -2.40 1.49
C LEU A 172 -18.78 -3.41 2.01
N GLU A 173 -18.78 -3.67 3.31
CA GLU A 173 -17.88 -4.67 3.91
C GLU A 173 -18.12 -6.06 3.32
N LYS A 174 -19.38 -6.51 3.26
CA LYS A 174 -19.72 -7.82 2.68
C LYS A 174 -19.23 -7.96 1.23
N ARG A 175 -19.36 -6.90 0.43
CA ARG A 175 -18.86 -6.88 -0.95
C ARG A 175 -17.33 -6.88 -1.00
N ALA A 176 -16.66 -6.14 -0.11
CA ALA A 176 -15.21 -6.11 -0.06
C ALA A 176 -14.59 -7.44 0.42
N LEU A 177 -15.26 -8.15 1.33
CA LEU A 177 -14.83 -9.47 1.80
C LEU A 177 -14.76 -10.52 0.70
N SER A 178 -15.56 -10.41 -0.38
CA SER A 178 -15.45 -11.33 -1.52
C SER A 178 -14.18 -11.11 -2.37
N HIS A 179 -13.45 -10.03 -2.11
CA HIS A 179 -12.20 -9.68 -2.78
C HIS A 179 -10.99 -9.73 -1.82
N TYR A 180 -11.21 -10.09 -0.56
CA TYR A 180 -10.18 -10.20 0.47
C TYR A 180 -9.74 -11.65 0.64
#